data_11edf31c4d738d7bbbfe1cd8e503ee06
#
_entry.id   11edf31c4d738d7bbbfe1cd8e503ee06
#
_cell.length_a   1.000
_cell.length_b   1.000
_cell.length_c   1.000
_cell.angle_alpha   90.00
_cell.angle_beta   90.00
_cell.angle_gamma   90.00
#
_symmetry.space_group_name_H-M   'P 1'
#
loop_
_entity.id
_entity.type
_entity.pdbx_description
1 polymer ?
#
loop_
_entity_poly.entity_id
_entity_poly.type
_entity_poly.pdbx_seq_one_letter_code
_entity_poly.pdbx_strand_id
1 'polypeptide(L)'
;MCIRDRDCIDALDTQVRGMQDGMFAGNASAAAAADAPLWFFWTLQRLEAQIGAKKIWKHYGEAMKQVLESYKRGVAGRVALNDNGLVWASSDEVPLTWMNSVIDGRSVTPRNGYQVEVNALWYNAVRYALRLAGEAGDTKFVKAWEKLPERTAASFNELFRLPKGYLADCVGCDGANTDIRPNMIVACGLPYKMLDEQTQLEVIRTVRQHLLTPKGLRSLSPRNPLYKGSQEGTPAERDFAGKNGSVWPWLLSFYVSACFDIDGDAFLPQAEEILAGFEEDIQTYGIGSIGELFDADPPFAPRGAISQAWSVAAVLDIYGMILARKPKETPGKSEKPTKKANPKTAKAAKNVGKEKVAAKAAKAVKPAAKAAAKRTAAKKTTKKKTTEKTK
;
A
#
# COMPACT_ATOMS: atom_id res chain seq x y z
N MET A 1 23.81 -14.70 2.29
CA MET A 1 23.01 -13.76 1.48
C MET A 1 22.22 -14.60 0.48
N CYS A 2 20.91 -14.55 0.55
CA CYS A 2 19.98 -15.27 -0.34
C CYS A 2 20.04 -14.68 -1.76
N ILE A 3 19.59 -15.43 -2.79
CA ILE A 3 19.48 -14.91 -4.16
C ILE A 3 18.59 -13.66 -4.16
N ARG A 4 17.46 -13.69 -3.44
CA ARG A 4 16.52 -12.55 -3.31
C ARG A 4 17.17 -11.30 -2.71
N ASP A 5 18.11 -11.45 -1.75
CA ASP A 5 18.80 -10.29 -1.16
C ASP A 5 19.69 -9.62 -2.20
N ARG A 6 20.34 -10.39 -3.09
CA ARG A 6 21.16 -9.89 -4.18
C ARG A 6 20.32 -9.12 -5.19
N ASP A 7 19.22 -9.69 -5.63
CA ASP A 7 18.31 -9.05 -6.59
C ASP A 7 17.77 -7.72 -6.06
N CYS A 8 17.46 -7.64 -4.75
CA CYS A 8 17.04 -6.41 -4.11
C CYS A 8 18.18 -5.36 -4.08
N ILE A 9 19.40 -5.79 -3.75
CA ILE A 9 20.60 -4.92 -3.76
C ILE A 9 20.87 -4.42 -5.18
N ASP A 10 20.83 -5.29 -6.18
CA ASP A 10 21.09 -4.92 -7.58
C ASP A 10 20.04 -3.91 -8.10
N ALA A 11 18.78 -4.06 -7.69
CA ALA A 11 17.72 -3.10 -8.01
C ALA A 11 17.98 -1.74 -7.35
N LEU A 12 18.32 -1.72 -6.05
CA LEU A 12 18.65 -0.49 -5.31
C LEU A 12 19.90 0.18 -5.88
N ASP A 13 20.94 -0.58 -6.19
CA ASP A 13 22.18 -0.08 -6.79
C ASP A 13 21.91 0.55 -8.16
N THR A 14 20.99 -0.02 -8.93
CA THR A 14 20.58 0.55 -10.21
C THR A 14 19.90 1.90 -10.01
N GLN A 15 19.01 2.03 -9.02
CA GLN A 15 18.37 3.29 -8.68
C GLN A 15 19.41 4.32 -8.21
N VAL A 16 20.33 3.93 -7.33
CA VAL A 16 21.39 4.83 -6.82
C VAL A 16 22.32 5.29 -7.94
N ARG A 17 22.72 4.40 -8.86
CA ARG A 17 23.54 4.79 -10.03
C ARG A 17 22.82 5.77 -10.96
N GLY A 18 21.49 5.67 -11.06
CA GLY A 18 20.66 6.59 -11.84
C GLY A 18 20.31 7.90 -11.11
N MET A 19 20.73 8.06 -9.86
CA MET A 19 20.40 9.23 -9.06
C MET A 19 21.11 10.49 -9.59
N GLN A 20 20.34 11.57 -9.76
CA GLN A 20 20.86 12.88 -10.16
C GLN A 20 20.48 13.90 -9.09
N ASP A 21 21.46 14.63 -8.59
CA ASP A 21 21.27 15.65 -7.53
C ASP A 21 20.50 15.17 -6.30
N GLY A 22 20.66 13.90 -5.92
CA GLY A 22 19.95 13.30 -4.79
C GLY A 22 18.52 12.86 -5.09
N MET A 23 18.09 12.91 -6.36
CA MET A 23 16.78 12.46 -6.81
C MET A 23 16.93 11.25 -7.74
N PHE A 24 16.04 10.28 -7.61
CA PHE A 24 16.04 9.12 -8.49
C PHE A 24 15.50 9.48 -9.88
N ALA A 25 16.18 9.01 -10.92
CA ALA A 25 15.72 9.14 -12.28
C ALA A 25 14.43 8.32 -12.45
N GLY A 26 13.30 9.00 -12.57
CA GLY A 26 12.02 8.41 -12.97
C GLY A 26 11.75 8.67 -14.45
N ASN A 27 10.62 8.12 -14.97
CA ASN A 27 10.09 8.53 -16.26
C ASN A 27 9.98 10.06 -16.31
N ALA A 28 10.06 10.66 -17.50
CA ALA A 28 10.20 12.11 -17.72
C ALA A 28 9.24 13.03 -16.93
N SER A 29 8.15 12.50 -16.37
CA SER A 29 7.26 13.16 -15.42
C SER A 29 7.65 13.01 -13.94
N ALA A 30 8.57 12.11 -13.61
CA ALA A 30 8.96 11.79 -12.23
C ALA A 30 10.21 12.54 -11.74
N ALA A 31 10.77 13.43 -12.53
CA ALA A 31 12.00 14.19 -12.22
C ALA A 31 11.93 15.08 -10.95
N ALA A 32 10.82 15.05 -10.23
CA ALA A 32 10.64 15.80 -8.98
C ALA A 32 9.60 15.18 -8.02
N ALA A 33 9.41 13.85 -8.04
CA ALA A 33 8.56 13.21 -7.04
C ALA A 33 9.13 13.46 -5.63
N ALA A 34 8.32 14.08 -4.77
CA ALA A 34 8.75 14.44 -3.40
C ALA A 34 8.79 13.24 -2.45
N ASP A 35 8.15 12.14 -2.79
CA ASP A 35 8.07 10.94 -1.97
C ASP A 35 9.07 9.83 -2.41
N ALA A 36 9.36 9.71 -3.69
CA ALA A 36 10.16 8.60 -4.22
C ALA A 36 11.56 8.44 -3.56
N PRO A 37 12.37 9.51 -3.37
CA PRO A 37 13.65 9.37 -2.68
C PRO A 37 13.50 9.02 -1.20
N LEU A 38 12.36 9.31 -0.58
CA LEU A 38 12.11 9.00 0.82
C LEU A 38 11.66 7.55 1.02
N TRP A 39 10.98 6.95 0.04
CA TRP A 39 10.69 5.52 0.01
C TRP A 39 11.95 4.66 -0.05
N PHE A 40 13.04 5.16 -0.61
CA PHE A 40 14.34 4.49 -0.57
C PHE A 40 14.79 4.19 0.86
N PHE A 41 14.65 5.13 1.80
CA PHE A 41 15.01 4.92 3.20
C PHE A 41 14.15 3.81 3.85
N TRP A 42 12.86 3.80 3.57
CA TRP A 42 11.97 2.74 4.07
C TRP A 42 12.37 1.37 3.51
N THR A 43 12.74 1.29 2.23
CA THR A 43 13.24 0.06 1.61
C THR A 43 14.55 -0.40 2.26
N LEU A 44 15.46 0.53 2.56
CA LEU A 44 16.69 0.21 3.28
C LEU A 44 16.44 -0.30 4.70
N GLN A 45 15.43 0.22 5.40
CA GLN A 45 15.02 -0.28 6.72
C GLN A 45 14.55 -1.75 6.65
N ARG A 46 13.84 -2.12 5.58
CA ARG A 46 13.44 -3.52 5.33
C ARG A 46 14.64 -4.42 5.01
N LEU A 47 15.56 -3.94 4.19
CA LEU A 47 16.78 -4.66 3.83
C LEU A 47 17.73 -4.82 5.03
N GLU A 48 17.75 -3.86 5.95
CA GLU A 48 18.60 -3.88 7.15
C GLU A 48 18.41 -5.16 7.98
N ALA A 49 17.17 -5.63 8.10
CA ALA A 49 16.86 -6.86 8.82
C ALA A 49 17.61 -8.09 8.26
N GLN A 50 18.01 -8.06 6.98
CA GLN A 50 18.69 -9.15 6.28
C GLN A 50 20.22 -8.98 6.29
N ILE A 51 20.73 -7.77 6.09
CA ILE A 51 22.17 -7.55 5.89
C ILE A 51 22.84 -6.76 7.03
N GLY A 52 22.07 -6.13 7.90
CA GLY A 52 22.52 -5.39 9.08
C GLY A 52 22.92 -3.93 8.82
N ALA A 53 22.76 -3.11 9.84
CA ALA A 53 22.95 -1.66 9.84
C ALA A 53 24.32 -1.22 9.28
N LYS A 54 25.37 -1.87 9.72
CA LYS A 54 26.75 -1.55 9.30
C LYS A 54 26.95 -1.68 7.79
N LYS A 55 26.35 -2.72 7.18
CA LYS A 55 26.44 -2.90 5.72
C LYS A 55 25.59 -1.88 4.96
N ILE A 56 24.39 -1.58 5.46
CA ILE A 56 23.54 -0.54 4.90
C ILE A 56 24.27 0.79 4.87
N TRP A 57 24.85 1.24 6.00
CA TRP A 57 25.55 2.51 6.05
C TRP A 57 26.79 2.55 5.15
N LYS A 58 27.59 1.46 5.17
CA LYS A 58 28.77 1.36 4.32
C LYS A 58 28.43 1.46 2.83
N HIS A 59 27.30 0.89 2.42
CA HIS A 59 26.95 0.77 1.00
C HIS A 59 26.11 1.97 0.51
N TYR A 60 25.16 2.42 1.32
CA TYR A 60 24.14 3.43 0.94
C TYR A 60 24.26 4.76 1.70
N GLY A 61 25.15 4.88 2.69
CA GLY A 61 25.24 6.06 3.55
C GLY A 61 25.48 7.36 2.76
N GLU A 62 26.32 7.30 1.72
CA GLU A 62 26.56 8.47 0.88
C GLU A 62 25.34 8.85 0.04
N ALA A 63 24.64 7.88 -0.54
CA ALA A 63 23.38 8.11 -1.26
C ALA A 63 22.30 8.71 -0.34
N MET A 64 22.19 8.19 0.90
CA MET A 64 21.27 8.75 1.91
C MET A 64 21.59 10.21 2.20
N LYS A 65 22.86 10.57 2.39
CA LYS A 65 23.30 11.95 2.62
C LYS A 65 22.96 12.84 1.42
N GLN A 66 23.24 12.39 0.20
CA GLN A 66 22.92 13.13 -1.02
C GLN A 66 21.43 13.41 -1.16
N VAL A 67 20.57 12.43 -0.87
CA VAL A 67 19.12 12.62 -0.85
C VAL A 67 18.73 13.69 0.18
N LEU A 68 19.17 13.57 1.43
CA LEU A 68 18.78 14.54 2.48
C LEU A 68 19.28 15.95 2.17
N GLU A 69 20.51 16.10 1.68
CA GLU A 69 21.05 17.40 1.27
C GLU A 69 20.32 18.00 0.07
N SER A 70 19.76 17.19 -0.84
CA SER A 70 18.97 17.69 -1.96
C SER A 70 17.70 18.39 -1.51
N TYR A 71 16.98 17.82 -0.54
CA TYR A 71 15.80 18.46 0.06
C TYR A 71 16.14 19.77 0.75
N LYS A 72 17.27 19.81 1.46
CA LYS A 72 17.77 21.01 2.12
C LYS A 72 18.17 22.11 1.13
N ARG A 73 18.79 21.75 0.02
CA ARG A 73 19.18 22.68 -1.05
C ARG A 73 17.98 23.16 -1.88
N GLY A 74 16.93 22.36 -1.93
CA GLY A 74 15.82 22.53 -2.84
C GLY A 74 16.04 21.82 -4.18
N VAL A 75 14.94 21.29 -4.75
CA VAL A 75 14.96 20.52 -6.00
C VAL A 75 14.02 21.17 -7.01
N ALA A 76 14.60 21.63 -8.12
CA ALA A 76 13.88 22.19 -9.27
C ALA A 76 12.86 23.30 -8.93
N GLY A 77 13.02 24.00 -7.81
CA GLY A 77 12.07 25.00 -7.32
C GLY A 77 10.72 24.43 -6.85
N ARG A 78 10.58 23.11 -6.81
CA ARG A 78 9.31 22.42 -6.51
C ARG A 78 9.28 21.74 -5.15
N VAL A 79 10.43 21.28 -4.66
CA VAL A 79 10.54 20.58 -3.37
C VAL A 79 11.64 21.23 -2.55
N ALA A 80 11.39 21.59 -1.32
CA ALA A 80 12.39 22.19 -0.43
C ALA A 80 12.07 21.94 1.04
N LEU A 81 13.13 21.78 1.84
CA LEU A 81 13.06 21.82 3.29
C LEU A 81 12.95 23.28 3.76
N ASN A 82 11.91 23.60 4.51
CA ASN A 82 11.71 24.92 5.08
C ASN A 82 12.29 25.04 6.50
N ASP A 83 12.38 26.26 7.01
CA ASP A 83 12.97 26.57 8.33
C ASP A 83 12.23 25.90 9.49
N ASN A 84 10.95 25.57 9.32
CA ASN A 84 10.17 24.81 10.31
C ASN A 84 10.52 23.31 10.33
N GLY A 85 11.44 22.85 9.49
CA GLY A 85 11.87 21.46 9.40
C GLY A 85 10.97 20.55 8.57
N LEU A 86 9.94 21.09 7.92
CA LEU A 86 9.05 20.35 7.04
C LEU A 86 9.42 20.53 5.56
N VAL A 87 9.14 19.51 4.77
CA VAL A 87 9.32 19.52 3.32
C VAL A 87 8.07 20.09 2.65
N TRP A 88 8.25 21.20 1.97
CA TRP A 88 7.26 21.79 1.07
C TRP A 88 7.43 21.21 -0.32
N ALA A 89 6.34 20.77 -0.95
CA ALA A 89 6.33 20.37 -2.34
C ALA A 89 5.13 20.97 -3.07
N SER A 90 5.39 21.66 -4.18
CA SER A 90 4.37 22.39 -4.95
C SER A 90 4.70 22.39 -6.43
N SER A 91 3.70 22.12 -7.27
CA SER A 91 3.78 22.26 -8.72
C SER A 91 2.38 22.38 -9.31
N ASP A 92 2.21 23.32 -10.23
CA ASP A 92 0.96 23.47 -10.99
C ASP A 92 0.93 22.59 -12.24
N GLU A 93 2.09 22.05 -12.63
CA GLU A 93 2.26 21.28 -13.87
C GLU A 93 2.13 19.76 -13.66
N VAL A 94 2.75 19.26 -12.59
CA VAL A 94 2.84 17.81 -12.34
C VAL A 94 2.56 17.48 -10.87
N PRO A 95 1.88 16.38 -10.60
CA PRO A 95 1.73 15.87 -9.24
C PRO A 95 3.09 15.36 -8.71
N LEU A 96 3.37 15.64 -7.44
CA LEU A 96 4.68 15.37 -6.81
C LEU A 96 4.68 14.17 -5.85
N THR A 97 3.58 13.43 -5.75
CA THR A 97 3.43 12.27 -4.86
C THR A 97 2.77 11.09 -5.59
N TRP A 98 2.57 9.97 -4.89
CA TRP A 98 1.85 8.81 -5.41
C TRP A 98 0.42 9.12 -5.90
N MET A 99 -0.20 10.20 -5.42
CA MET A 99 -1.49 10.70 -5.92
C MET A 99 -1.28 11.49 -7.23
N ASN A 100 -0.95 10.79 -8.30
CA ASN A 100 -0.35 11.34 -9.51
C ASN A 100 -1.24 11.34 -10.76
N SER A 101 -2.54 11.14 -10.63
CA SER A 101 -3.46 11.21 -11.78
C SER A 101 -3.58 12.62 -12.31
N VAL A 102 -3.57 12.75 -13.65
CA VAL A 102 -3.68 14.01 -14.38
C VAL A 102 -4.80 13.88 -15.43
N ILE A 103 -5.72 14.85 -15.47
CA ILE A 103 -6.78 14.94 -16.47
C ILE A 103 -6.66 16.30 -17.14
N ASP A 104 -6.59 16.33 -18.46
CA ASP A 104 -6.46 17.54 -19.26
C ASP A 104 -5.33 18.48 -18.77
N GLY A 105 -4.19 17.90 -18.40
CA GLY A 105 -3.00 18.62 -17.92
C GLY A 105 -3.12 19.15 -16.49
N ARG A 106 -4.15 18.77 -15.73
CA ARG A 106 -4.35 19.20 -14.34
C ARG A 106 -4.33 18.00 -13.39
N SER A 107 -3.68 18.18 -12.25
CA SER A 107 -3.71 17.18 -11.18
C SER A 107 -5.15 16.95 -10.69
N VAL A 108 -5.55 15.67 -10.59
CA VAL A 108 -6.83 15.27 -10.00
C VAL A 108 -6.92 15.63 -8.52
N THR A 109 -5.81 15.57 -7.84
CA THR A 109 -5.66 15.86 -6.41
C THR A 109 -4.53 16.86 -6.22
N PRO A 110 -4.75 18.18 -6.48
CA PRO A 110 -3.72 19.18 -6.22
C PRO A 110 -3.45 19.22 -4.71
N ARG A 111 -2.20 19.00 -4.32
CA ARG A 111 -1.76 18.91 -2.94
C ARG A 111 -0.50 19.74 -2.73
N ASN A 112 -0.55 21.00 -3.19
CA ASN A 112 0.54 21.96 -3.07
C ASN A 112 0.74 22.38 -1.61
N GLY A 113 1.95 22.21 -1.09
CA GLY A 113 2.28 22.52 0.30
C GLY A 113 3.04 21.42 1.03
N TYR A 114 2.77 21.27 2.31
CA TYR A 114 3.26 20.18 3.13
C TYR A 114 2.29 18.98 3.02
N GLN A 115 2.69 17.88 2.38
CA GLN A 115 1.91 16.65 2.32
C GLN A 115 2.21 15.79 3.54
N VAL A 116 1.18 15.16 4.11
CA VAL A 116 1.29 14.42 5.37
C VAL A 116 2.24 13.22 5.27
N GLU A 117 2.11 12.40 4.22
CA GLU A 117 2.95 11.23 4.01
C GLU A 117 4.40 11.61 3.66
N VAL A 118 4.60 12.66 2.87
CA VAL A 118 5.95 13.14 2.53
C VAL A 118 6.69 13.57 3.79
N ASN A 119 6.04 14.30 4.67
CA ASN A 119 6.66 14.78 5.91
C ASN A 119 6.85 13.66 6.94
N ALA A 120 5.97 12.65 6.95
CA ALA A 120 6.17 11.43 7.74
C ALA A 120 7.39 10.63 7.25
N LEU A 121 7.50 10.42 5.94
CA LEU A 121 8.65 9.76 5.31
C LEU A 121 9.94 10.55 5.52
N TRP A 122 9.89 11.89 5.41
CA TRP A 122 11.03 12.76 5.68
C TRP A 122 11.58 12.58 7.10
N TYR A 123 10.71 12.67 8.10
CA TYR A 123 11.09 12.44 9.48
C TYR A 123 11.71 11.05 9.68
N ASN A 124 11.06 10.01 9.15
CA ASN A 124 11.56 8.65 9.20
C ASN A 124 12.94 8.52 8.55
N ALA A 125 13.16 9.15 7.39
CA ALA A 125 14.43 9.12 6.68
C ALA A 125 15.55 9.78 7.49
N VAL A 126 15.31 10.97 8.03
CA VAL A 126 16.29 11.70 8.85
C VAL A 126 16.64 10.92 10.12
N ARG A 127 15.64 10.40 10.85
CA ARG A 127 15.86 9.59 12.06
C ARG A 127 16.64 8.32 11.79
N TYR A 128 16.33 7.66 10.67
CA TYR A 128 17.04 6.46 10.24
C TYR A 128 18.50 6.74 9.89
N ALA A 129 18.75 7.77 9.09
CA ALA A 129 20.11 8.17 8.72
C ALA A 129 20.93 8.56 9.94
N LEU A 130 20.37 9.34 10.89
CA LEU A 130 21.02 9.72 12.13
C LEU A 130 21.40 8.52 12.99
N ARG A 131 20.52 7.51 13.12
CA ARG A 131 20.84 6.29 13.84
C ARG A 131 22.02 5.55 13.22
N LEU A 132 21.97 5.31 11.90
CA LEU A 132 23.05 4.61 11.19
C LEU A 132 24.38 5.37 11.24
N ALA A 133 24.34 6.67 11.06
CA ALA A 133 25.52 7.53 11.15
C ALA A 133 26.13 7.50 12.55
N GLY A 134 25.30 7.54 13.61
CA GLY A 134 25.75 7.42 15.00
C GLY A 134 26.42 6.10 15.29
N GLU A 135 25.84 4.98 14.86
CA GLU A 135 26.41 3.64 14.97
C GLU A 135 27.74 3.47 14.18
N ALA A 136 27.85 4.22 13.06
CA ALA A 136 29.08 4.21 12.24
C ALA A 136 30.15 5.21 12.67
N GLY A 137 29.85 6.08 13.65
CA GLY A 137 30.78 7.10 14.15
C GLY A 137 30.91 8.34 13.24
N ASP A 138 29.95 8.58 12.34
CA ASP A 138 29.92 9.80 11.51
C ASP A 138 29.40 11.00 12.30
N THR A 139 30.24 11.47 13.21
CA THR A 139 29.91 12.58 14.13
C THR A 139 29.64 13.89 13.41
N LYS A 140 30.24 14.10 12.22
CA LYS A 140 30.01 15.32 11.42
C LYS A 140 28.57 15.37 10.91
N PHE A 141 28.08 14.28 10.36
CA PHE A 141 26.70 14.16 9.88
C PHE A 141 25.72 14.30 11.06
N VAL A 142 25.94 13.55 12.16
CA VAL A 142 25.09 13.62 13.34
C VAL A 142 24.94 15.04 13.84
N LYS A 143 26.05 15.74 14.06
CA LYS A 143 26.05 17.14 14.55
C LYS A 143 25.31 18.11 13.60
N ALA A 144 25.35 17.86 12.30
CA ALA A 144 24.68 18.71 11.31
C ALA A 144 23.15 18.52 11.28
N TRP A 145 22.66 17.33 11.66
CA TRP A 145 21.26 16.94 11.48
C TRP A 145 20.49 16.65 12.78
N GLU A 146 21.16 16.48 13.92
CA GLU A 146 20.58 16.00 15.19
C GLU A 146 19.40 16.85 15.72
N LYS A 147 19.38 18.17 15.42
CA LYS A 147 18.34 19.09 15.87
C LYS A 147 17.09 19.12 14.98
N LEU A 148 17.20 18.60 13.78
CA LEU A 148 16.12 18.67 12.79
C LEU A 148 14.90 17.85 13.19
N PRO A 149 15.03 16.60 13.69
CA PRO A 149 13.85 15.78 14.04
C PRO A 149 12.93 16.41 15.07
N GLU A 150 13.46 17.05 16.10
CA GLU A 150 12.66 17.72 17.13
C GLU A 150 11.81 18.84 16.52
N ARG A 151 12.44 19.69 15.70
CA ARG A 151 11.76 20.79 15.01
C ARG A 151 10.70 20.26 14.02
N THR A 152 11.04 19.25 13.24
CA THR A 152 10.11 18.60 12.30
C THR A 152 8.89 18.06 13.04
N ALA A 153 9.09 17.34 14.16
CA ALA A 153 8.00 16.78 14.94
C ALA A 153 7.10 17.87 15.57
N ALA A 154 7.67 18.92 16.10
CA ALA A 154 6.92 20.05 16.66
C ALA A 154 6.01 20.69 15.59
N SER A 155 6.59 21.06 14.44
CA SER A 155 5.85 21.70 13.35
C SER A 155 4.83 20.76 12.70
N PHE A 156 5.13 19.46 12.61
CA PHE A 156 4.19 18.48 12.08
C PHE A 156 2.94 18.38 12.96
N ASN A 157 3.10 18.25 14.26
CA ASN A 157 1.97 18.17 15.19
C ASN A 157 1.15 19.46 15.23
N GLU A 158 1.81 20.62 15.13
CA GLU A 158 1.13 21.91 15.10
C GLU A 158 0.26 22.09 13.83
N LEU A 159 0.81 21.74 12.66
CA LEU A 159 0.16 22.04 11.38
C LEU A 159 -0.83 20.97 10.92
N PHE A 160 -0.54 19.70 11.17
CA PHE A 160 -1.35 18.61 10.61
C PHE A 160 -2.46 18.11 11.53
N ARG A 161 -2.33 18.29 12.85
CA ARG A 161 -3.33 17.78 13.80
C ARG A 161 -4.60 18.61 13.74
N LEU A 162 -5.69 17.99 13.31
CA LEU A 162 -6.99 18.64 13.22
C LEU A 162 -7.76 18.52 14.55
N PRO A 163 -8.68 19.46 14.85
CA PRO A 163 -9.49 19.40 16.07
C PRO A 163 -10.34 18.13 16.21
N LYS A 164 -10.61 17.45 15.08
CA LYS A 164 -11.36 16.17 15.04
C LYS A 164 -10.49 14.95 15.36
N GLY A 165 -9.21 15.11 15.66
CA GLY A 165 -8.30 14.07 16.10
C GLY A 165 -7.55 13.34 14.97
N TYR A 166 -7.86 13.58 13.70
CA TYR A 166 -7.09 13.04 12.57
C TYR A 166 -6.18 14.10 11.95
N LEU A 167 -5.37 13.72 10.94
CA LEU A 167 -4.41 14.62 10.31
C LEU A 167 -4.94 15.20 9.00
N ALA A 168 -4.61 16.47 8.74
CA ALA A 168 -4.79 17.09 7.43
C ALA A 168 -4.06 16.29 6.35
N ASP A 169 -4.66 16.16 5.17
CA ASP A 169 -4.04 15.48 4.03
C ASP A 169 -2.83 16.26 3.49
N CYS A 170 -2.98 17.57 3.39
CA CYS A 170 -1.88 18.51 3.14
C CYS A 170 -2.20 19.87 3.77
N VAL A 171 -1.16 20.70 3.95
CA VAL A 171 -1.27 22.08 4.45
C VAL A 171 -0.58 23.00 3.45
N GLY A 172 -1.40 23.76 2.72
CA GLY A 172 -0.96 24.71 1.71
C GLY A 172 -1.13 26.16 2.12
N CYS A 173 -0.97 27.08 1.16
CA CYS A 173 -1.19 28.51 1.37
C CYS A 173 -2.62 28.85 1.79
N ASP A 174 -3.59 28.04 1.33
CA ASP A 174 -5.02 28.23 1.63
C ASP A 174 -5.44 27.54 2.94
N GLY A 175 -4.47 26.97 3.67
CA GLY A 175 -4.70 26.27 4.94
C GLY A 175 -4.68 24.74 4.81
N ALA A 176 -5.26 24.09 5.83
CA ALA A 176 -5.27 22.63 5.92
C ALA A 176 -6.40 22.00 5.09
N ASN A 177 -6.05 21.03 4.23
CA ASN A 177 -7.01 20.17 3.59
C ASN A 177 -7.53 19.11 4.57
N THR A 178 -8.81 19.15 4.87
CA THR A 178 -9.46 18.29 5.86
C THR A 178 -10.13 17.05 5.26
N ASP A 179 -9.90 16.75 3.98
CA ASP A 179 -10.37 15.53 3.34
C ASP A 179 -9.84 14.30 4.08
N ILE A 180 -10.71 13.36 4.39
CA ILE A 180 -10.28 12.09 4.96
C ILE A 180 -9.73 11.21 3.85
N ARG A 181 -8.40 11.18 3.74
CA ARG A 181 -7.61 10.40 2.79
C ARG A 181 -6.65 9.46 3.53
N PRO A 182 -6.20 8.37 2.90
CA PRO A 182 -5.42 7.34 3.58
C PRO A 182 -3.98 7.75 3.88
N ASN A 183 -3.48 8.86 3.33
CA ASN A 183 -2.09 9.29 3.45
C ASN A 183 -1.62 9.46 4.90
N MET A 184 -2.52 9.86 5.80
CA MET A 184 -2.22 10.00 7.22
C MET A 184 -1.79 8.70 7.90
N ILE A 185 -2.17 7.51 7.37
CA ILE A 185 -1.78 6.24 7.98
C ILE A 185 -0.29 5.96 7.87
N VAL A 186 0.38 6.53 6.87
CA VAL A 186 1.84 6.42 6.70
C VAL A 186 2.57 6.98 7.93
N ALA A 187 2.07 8.10 8.51
CA ALA A 187 2.64 8.68 9.72
C ALA A 187 2.53 7.77 10.96
N CYS A 188 1.57 6.84 10.96
CA CYS A 188 1.39 5.88 12.06
C CYS A 188 2.13 4.56 11.83
N GLY A 189 2.30 4.12 10.56
CA GLY A 189 2.86 2.81 10.22
C GLY A 189 4.36 2.78 9.96
N LEU A 190 5.04 3.93 9.92
CA LEU A 190 6.50 4.01 9.75
C LEU A 190 7.25 3.66 11.05
N PRO A 191 8.51 3.14 10.96
CA PRO A 191 9.32 2.81 12.14
C PRO A 191 9.60 4.00 13.07
N TYR A 192 9.85 5.19 12.52
CA TYR A 192 10.06 6.42 13.29
C TYR A 192 8.85 7.33 13.14
N LYS A 193 8.17 7.61 14.26
CA LYS A 193 6.91 8.35 14.35
C LYS A 193 7.08 9.68 15.07
N MET A 194 6.28 10.68 14.67
CA MET A 194 6.21 11.99 15.31
C MET A 194 5.00 12.12 16.24
N LEU A 195 4.04 11.22 16.08
CA LEU A 195 2.75 11.28 16.75
C LEU A 195 2.79 10.59 18.12
N ASP A 196 2.13 11.16 19.10
CA ASP A 196 1.80 10.47 20.35
C ASP A 196 0.78 9.34 20.11
N GLU A 197 0.68 8.42 21.08
CA GLU A 197 -0.20 7.26 21.01
C GLU A 197 -1.66 7.65 20.83
N GLN A 198 -2.12 8.69 21.53
CA GLN A 198 -3.51 9.17 21.43
C GLN A 198 -3.83 9.65 20.01
N THR A 199 -2.94 10.42 19.41
CA THR A 199 -3.12 10.88 18.02
C THR A 199 -3.09 9.72 17.02
N GLN A 200 -2.20 8.74 17.22
CA GLN A 200 -2.18 7.53 16.39
C GLN A 200 -3.50 6.75 16.49
N LEU A 201 -4.05 6.58 17.69
CA LEU A 201 -5.36 5.96 17.91
C LEU A 201 -6.50 6.67 17.15
N GLU A 202 -6.53 8.00 17.20
CA GLU A 202 -7.55 8.80 16.48
C GLU A 202 -7.42 8.67 14.96
N VAL A 203 -6.19 8.64 14.43
CA VAL A 203 -5.93 8.38 13.01
C VAL A 203 -6.39 6.98 12.62
N ILE A 204 -6.00 5.95 13.37
CA ILE A 204 -6.41 4.56 13.11
C ILE A 204 -7.93 4.41 13.14
N ARG A 205 -8.62 4.99 14.11
CA ARG A 205 -10.08 5.00 14.22
C ARG A 205 -10.72 5.66 13.00
N THR A 206 -10.22 6.81 12.58
CA THR A 206 -10.69 7.54 11.40
C THR A 206 -10.51 6.73 10.13
N VAL A 207 -9.33 6.13 9.93
CA VAL A 207 -9.04 5.26 8.77
C VAL A 207 -9.97 4.04 8.79
N ARG A 208 -10.12 3.37 9.93
CA ARG A 208 -11.01 2.20 10.09
C ARG A 208 -12.46 2.54 9.75
N GLN A 209 -12.95 3.66 10.25
CA GLN A 209 -14.34 4.07 10.06
C GLN A 209 -14.67 4.53 8.64
N HIS A 210 -13.74 5.19 7.96
CA HIS A 210 -14.02 5.88 6.70
C HIS A 210 -13.40 5.24 5.47
N LEU A 211 -12.26 4.54 5.63
CA LEU A 211 -11.42 4.15 4.50
C LEU A 211 -11.21 2.64 4.39
N LEU A 212 -11.22 1.90 5.51
CA LEU A 212 -10.95 0.47 5.49
C LEU A 212 -12.04 -0.31 4.75
N THR A 213 -11.59 -1.22 3.88
CA THR A 213 -12.41 -2.20 3.17
C THR A 213 -11.73 -3.58 3.24
N PRO A 214 -12.40 -4.67 2.85
CA PRO A 214 -11.75 -5.98 2.79
C PRO A 214 -10.55 -6.05 1.83
N LYS A 215 -10.41 -5.11 0.90
CA LYS A 215 -9.39 -5.11 -0.17
C LYS A 215 -8.31 -4.04 -0.01
N GLY A 216 -8.41 -3.16 0.98
CA GLY A 216 -7.46 -2.07 1.17
C GLY A 216 -8.07 -0.80 1.75
N LEU A 217 -7.41 0.32 1.55
CA LEU A 217 -7.90 1.62 1.99
C LEU A 217 -8.42 2.44 0.81
N ARG A 218 -9.63 3.01 0.96
CA ARG A 218 -10.18 3.99 0.02
C ARG A 218 -9.26 5.21 -0.09
N SER A 219 -9.09 5.74 -1.29
CA SER A 219 -8.31 6.96 -1.53
C SER A 219 -9.03 8.24 -1.08
N LEU A 220 -10.34 8.16 -0.82
CA LEU A 220 -11.16 9.25 -0.29
C LEU A 220 -12.34 8.66 0.48
N SER A 221 -12.75 9.34 1.56
CA SER A 221 -13.95 8.97 2.34
C SER A 221 -15.23 9.05 1.50
N PRO A 222 -16.16 8.08 1.61
CA PRO A 222 -17.48 8.13 0.97
C PRO A 222 -18.34 9.33 1.37
N ARG A 223 -17.96 10.04 2.44
CA ARG A 223 -18.67 11.27 2.86
C ARG A 223 -18.25 12.52 2.11
N ASN A 224 -17.17 12.42 1.30
CA ASN A 224 -16.71 13.56 0.49
C ASN A 224 -17.55 13.67 -0.78
N PRO A 225 -17.97 14.88 -1.20
CA PRO A 225 -18.76 15.06 -2.43
C PRO A 225 -18.06 14.60 -3.72
N LEU A 226 -16.72 14.53 -3.71
CA LEU A 226 -15.93 14.07 -4.85
C LEU A 226 -15.78 12.54 -4.90
N TYR A 227 -16.33 11.83 -3.93
CA TYR A 227 -16.19 10.36 -3.87
C TYR A 227 -16.76 9.66 -5.10
N LYS A 228 -15.98 8.73 -5.64
CA LYS A 228 -16.33 7.88 -6.77
C LYS A 228 -15.99 6.43 -6.44
N GLY A 229 -17.01 5.63 -6.12
CA GLY A 229 -16.84 4.26 -5.61
C GLY A 229 -16.47 3.22 -6.67
N SER A 230 -16.72 3.48 -7.96
CA SER A 230 -16.38 2.56 -9.07
C SER A 230 -15.39 3.19 -10.04
N GLN A 231 -14.37 2.41 -10.43
CA GLN A 231 -13.37 2.80 -11.42
C GLN A 231 -13.80 2.34 -12.83
N GLU A 232 -14.88 2.92 -13.35
CA GLU A 232 -15.45 2.61 -14.64
C GLU A 232 -15.56 3.86 -15.52
N GLY A 233 -15.90 3.65 -16.81
CA GLY A 233 -16.10 4.72 -17.79
C GLY A 233 -14.86 5.02 -18.63
N THR A 234 -14.72 6.27 -19.02
CA THR A 234 -13.59 6.79 -19.81
C THR A 234 -12.27 6.74 -19.02
N PRO A 235 -11.10 6.83 -19.69
CA PRO A 235 -9.82 6.94 -18.97
C PRO A 235 -9.82 8.04 -17.92
N ALA A 236 -10.33 9.23 -18.23
CA ALA A 236 -10.39 10.33 -17.28
C ALA A 236 -11.29 10.04 -16.07
N GLU A 237 -12.43 9.39 -16.25
CA GLU A 237 -13.30 8.98 -15.15
C GLU A 237 -12.64 7.95 -14.26
N ARG A 238 -11.90 7.00 -14.84
CA ARG A 238 -11.11 6.01 -14.09
C ARG A 238 -9.96 6.65 -13.32
N ASP A 239 -9.22 7.57 -13.94
CA ASP A 239 -8.14 8.32 -13.30
C ASP A 239 -8.65 9.18 -12.13
N PHE A 240 -9.81 9.79 -12.30
CA PHE A 240 -10.48 10.52 -11.24
C PHE A 240 -10.86 9.60 -10.07
N ALA A 241 -11.53 8.48 -10.36
CA ALA A 241 -11.94 7.50 -9.35
C ALA A 241 -10.75 6.91 -8.60
N GLY A 242 -9.63 6.66 -9.30
CA GLY A 242 -8.40 6.12 -8.72
C GLY A 242 -7.87 6.92 -7.53
N LYS A 243 -8.06 8.25 -7.53
CA LYS A 243 -7.61 9.15 -6.46
C LYS A 243 -8.77 9.69 -5.58
N ASN A 244 -10.03 9.43 -5.95
CA ASN A 244 -11.21 9.92 -5.23
C ASN A 244 -12.20 8.81 -4.85
N GLY A 245 -11.72 7.63 -4.54
CA GLY A 245 -12.58 6.52 -4.07
C GLY A 245 -11.83 5.20 -4.08
N SER A 246 -11.33 4.75 -5.22
CA SER A 246 -10.70 3.44 -5.40
C SER A 246 -9.85 2.99 -4.22
N VAL A 247 -9.89 1.71 -3.95
CA VAL A 247 -9.21 1.06 -2.82
C VAL A 247 -7.80 0.64 -3.23
N TRP A 248 -6.84 0.98 -2.41
CA TRP A 248 -5.41 0.68 -2.62
C TRP A 248 -4.89 -0.30 -1.57
N PRO A 249 -4.53 -1.55 -1.96
CA PRO A 249 -4.04 -2.57 -1.04
C PRO A 249 -2.72 -2.19 -0.35
N TRP A 250 -1.81 -1.50 -1.05
CA TRP A 250 -0.46 -1.21 -0.54
C TRP A 250 -0.44 -0.45 0.78
N LEU A 251 -1.47 0.34 1.06
CA LEU A 251 -1.61 1.11 2.30
C LEU A 251 -1.93 0.24 3.52
N LEU A 252 -2.40 -1.00 3.31
CA LEU A 252 -2.70 -1.92 4.40
C LEU A 252 -1.48 -2.30 5.22
N SER A 253 -0.28 -2.36 4.63
CA SER A 253 0.95 -2.63 5.37
C SER A 253 1.16 -1.60 6.48
N PHE A 254 0.94 -0.32 6.20
CA PHE A 254 1.04 0.76 7.19
C PHE A 254 -0.09 0.71 8.23
N TYR A 255 -1.30 0.40 7.79
CA TYR A 255 -2.45 0.26 8.70
C TYR A 255 -2.24 -0.90 9.68
N VAL A 256 -1.85 -2.07 9.20
CA VAL A 256 -1.60 -3.25 10.03
C VAL A 256 -0.42 -3.03 10.97
N SER A 257 0.67 -2.41 10.47
CA SER A 257 1.81 -2.03 11.30
C SER A 257 1.38 -1.09 12.45
N ALA A 258 0.62 -0.04 12.15
CA ALA A 258 0.13 0.91 13.13
C ALA A 258 -0.79 0.24 14.19
N CYS A 259 -1.67 -0.66 13.76
CA CYS A 259 -2.54 -1.41 14.68
C CYS A 259 -1.74 -2.36 15.58
N PHE A 260 -0.74 -3.05 15.05
CA PHE A 260 0.12 -3.90 15.87
C PHE A 260 0.96 -3.11 16.88
N ASP A 261 1.37 -1.89 16.55
CA ASP A 261 2.13 -1.04 17.47
C ASP A 261 1.27 -0.57 18.65
N ILE A 262 -0.03 -0.41 18.46
CA ILE A 262 -0.99 0.03 19.50
C ILE A 262 -1.58 -1.16 20.26
N ASP A 263 -2.14 -2.13 19.54
CA ASP A 263 -2.93 -3.22 20.12
C ASP A 263 -2.09 -4.49 20.37
N GLY A 264 -0.84 -4.53 19.92
CA GLY A 264 0.03 -5.70 20.04
C GLY A 264 -0.61 -6.95 19.41
N ASP A 265 -0.42 -8.10 20.08
CA ASP A 265 -0.94 -9.38 19.60
C ASP A 265 -2.48 -9.48 19.64
N ALA A 266 -3.17 -8.56 20.33
CA ALA A 266 -4.64 -8.51 20.31
C ALA A 266 -5.20 -8.19 18.92
N PHE A 267 -4.41 -7.57 18.04
CA PHE A 267 -4.80 -7.28 16.65
C PHE A 267 -4.61 -8.49 15.69
N LEU A 268 -3.97 -9.57 16.12
CA LEU A 268 -3.65 -10.72 15.26
C LEU A 268 -4.87 -11.30 14.49
N PRO A 269 -6.04 -11.52 15.11
CA PRO A 269 -7.21 -12.05 14.40
C PRO A 269 -7.67 -11.14 13.26
N GLN A 270 -7.67 -9.82 13.47
CA GLN A 270 -8.05 -8.84 12.44
C GLN A 270 -7.02 -8.78 11.30
N ALA A 271 -5.73 -8.92 11.61
CA ALA A 271 -4.69 -8.99 10.60
C ALA A 271 -4.84 -10.25 9.72
N GLU A 272 -5.21 -11.38 10.31
CA GLU A 272 -5.51 -12.63 9.57
C GLU A 272 -6.75 -12.48 8.68
N GLU A 273 -7.81 -11.82 9.18
CA GLU A 273 -9.01 -11.51 8.39
C GLU A 273 -8.69 -10.61 7.18
N ILE A 274 -7.86 -9.57 7.37
CA ILE A 274 -7.40 -8.70 6.28
C ILE A 274 -6.64 -9.52 5.23
N LEU A 275 -5.76 -10.42 5.66
CA LEU A 275 -5.01 -11.28 4.75
C LEU A 275 -5.91 -12.24 3.97
N ALA A 276 -6.88 -12.87 4.66
CA ALA A 276 -7.85 -13.78 4.05
C ALA A 276 -8.72 -13.09 2.99
N GLY A 277 -8.93 -11.78 3.11
CA GLY A 277 -9.67 -10.97 2.13
C GLY A 277 -9.09 -11.02 0.70
N PHE A 278 -7.85 -11.48 0.51
CA PHE A 278 -7.21 -11.60 -0.80
C PHE A 278 -7.17 -13.03 -1.38
N GLU A 279 -7.60 -14.04 -0.64
CA GLU A 279 -7.50 -15.44 -1.08
C GLU A 279 -8.24 -15.70 -2.39
N GLU A 280 -9.44 -15.16 -2.54
CA GLU A 280 -10.23 -15.30 -3.77
C GLU A 280 -9.56 -14.60 -4.95
N ASP A 281 -9.04 -13.38 -4.77
CA ASP A 281 -8.39 -12.62 -5.85
C ASP A 281 -7.12 -13.31 -6.36
N ILE A 282 -6.33 -13.89 -5.46
CA ILE A 282 -5.13 -14.66 -5.82
C ILE A 282 -5.49 -15.86 -6.69
N GLN A 283 -6.66 -16.49 -6.47
CA GLN A 283 -7.09 -17.67 -7.20
C GLN A 283 -7.82 -17.34 -8.51
N THR A 284 -8.60 -16.27 -8.55
CA THR A 284 -9.56 -16.00 -9.63
C THR A 284 -9.14 -14.90 -10.58
N TYR A 285 -8.58 -13.80 -10.08
CA TYR A 285 -8.22 -12.64 -10.87
C TYR A 285 -6.71 -12.55 -11.14
N GLY A 286 -5.90 -12.49 -10.08
CA GLY A 286 -4.45 -12.30 -10.18
C GLY A 286 -3.66 -13.56 -10.51
N ILE A 287 -4.23 -14.74 -10.33
CA ILE A 287 -3.62 -16.08 -10.53
C ILE A 287 -2.20 -16.12 -9.93
N GLY A 288 -2.15 -16.06 -8.60
CA GLY A 288 -0.90 -16.01 -7.83
C GLY A 288 -0.35 -14.61 -7.61
N SER A 289 -1.13 -13.55 -7.93
CA SER A 289 -0.76 -12.16 -7.71
C SER A 289 -1.96 -11.33 -7.19
N ILE A 290 -1.75 -10.04 -6.95
CA ILE A 290 -2.75 -9.12 -6.44
C ILE A 290 -2.84 -7.91 -7.35
N GLY A 291 -4.07 -7.50 -7.68
CA GLY A 291 -4.36 -6.36 -8.52
C GLY A 291 -3.88 -5.03 -7.93
N GLU A 292 -3.78 -4.03 -8.77
CA GLU A 292 -3.31 -2.69 -8.40
C GLU A 292 -4.24 -2.01 -7.42
N LEU A 293 -5.54 -2.03 -7.71
CA LEU A 293 -6.58 -1.38 -6.92
C LEU A 293 -7.93 -2.09 -7.12
N PHE A 294 -8.92 -1.69 -6.32
CA PHE A 294 -10.26 -2.26 -6.36
C PHE A 294 -11.31 -1.14 -6.34
N ASP A 295 -12.52 -1.45 -6.82
CA ASP A 295 -13.67 -0.59 -6.57
C ASP A 295 -13.86 -0.40 -5.06
N ALA A 296 -14.33 0.76 -4.68
CA ALA A 296 -14.44 1.12 -3.27
C ALA A 296 -15.79 0.70 -2.64
N ASP A 297 -16.75 0.33 -3.48
CA ASP A 297 -18.06 -0.17 -3.08
C ASP A 297 -18.20 -1.67 -3.45
N PRO A 298 -19.03 -2.41 -2.72
CA PRO A 298 -19.26 -3.82 -3.04
C PRO A 298 -19.73 -4.02 -4.50
N PRO A 299 -19.23 -5.07 -5.18
CA PRO A 299 -18.51 -6.23 -4.68
C PRO A 299 -16.99 -6.04 -4.57
N PHE A 300 -16.44 -4.81 -4.58
CA PHE A 300 -15.00 -4.53 -4.53
C PHE A 300 -14.24 -5.17 -5.70
N ALA A 301 -14.76 -4.98 -6.91
CA ALA A 301 -14.18 -5.57 -8.11
C ALA A 301 -12.73 -5.12 -8.32
N PRO A 302 -11.81 -6.04 -8.68
CA PRO A 302 -10.42 -5.68 -8.99
C PRO A 302 -10.34 -4.82 -10.24
N ARG A 303 -9.43 -3.83 -10.23
CA ARG A 303 -9.24 -2.83 -11.26
C ARG A 303 -7.75 -2.54 -11.47
N GLY A 304 -7.44 -1.73 -12.47
CA GLY A 304 -6.06 -1.36 -12.81
C GLY A 304 -5.26 -2.53 -13.36
N ALA A 305 -3.97 -2.59 -13.04
CA ALA A 305 -3.10 -3.69 -13.45
C ALA A 305 -3.46 -4.99 -12.71
N ILE A 306 -3.50 -6.12 -13.41
CA ILE A 306 -3.82 -7.44 -12.86
C ILE A 306 -2.84 -7.85 -11.76
N SER A 307 -1.57 -7.47 -11.90
CA SER A 307 -0.49 -7.75 -10.95
C SER A 307 0.26 -6.48 -10.67
N GLN A 308 0.28 -6.05 -9.39
CA GLN A 308 0.97 -4.84 -8.97
C GLN A 308 1.93 -5.14 -7.82
N ALA A 309 3.20 -4.80 -8.02
CA ALA A 309 4.26 -5.08 -7.06
C ALA A 309 3.99 -4.49 -5.65
N TRP A 310 3.41 -3.30 -5.56
CA TRP A 310 3.10 -2.65 -4.29
C TRP A 310 2.03 -3.38 -3.50
N SER A 311 0.99 -3.86 -4.19
CA SER A 311 -0.09 -4.64 -3.59
C SER A 311 0.44 -5.98 -3.07
N VAL A 312 1.23 -6.68 -3.90
CA VAL A 312 1.88 -7.96 -3.52
C VAL A 312 2.82 -7.76 -2.33
N ALA A 313 3.65 -6.71 -2.36
CA ALA A 313 4.58 -6.40 -1.28
C ALA A 313 3.86 -6.15 0.05
N ALA A 314 2.75 -5.40 0.03
CA ALA A 314 1.96 -5.12 1.23
C ALA A 314 1.36 -6.40 1.84
N VAL A 315 0.80 -7.29 1.02
CA VAL A 315 0.23 -8.55 1.50
C VAL A 315 1.31 -9.47 2.06
N LEU A 316 2.49 -9.55 1.43
CA LEU A 316 3.64 -10.29 1.94
C LEU A 316 4.17 -9.70 3.25
N ASP A 317 4.17 -8.37 3.38
CA ASP A 317 4.59 -7.68 4.61
C ASP A 317 3.63 -7.99 5.77
N ILE A 318 2.32 -7.92 5.53
CA ILE A 318 1.28 -8.30 6.51
C ILE A 318 1.46 -9.77 6.92
N TYR A 319 1.65 -10.67 5.97
CA TYR A 319 1.92 -12.08 6.25
C TYR A 319 3.18 -12.26 7.12
N GLY A 320 4.25 -11.53 6.83
CA GLY A 320 5.46 -11.51 7.65
C GLY A 320 5.22 -11.01 9.07
N MET A 321 4.43 -9.95 9.26
CA MET A 321 4.06 -9.43 10.58
C MET A 321 3.26 -10.45 11.40
N ILE A 322 2.34 -11.17 10.75
CA ILE A 322 1.56 -12.25 11.38
C ILE A 322 2.46 -13.41 11.80
N LEU A 323 3.34 -13.86 10.89
CA LEU A 323 4.28 -14.98 11.20
C LEU A 323 5.22 -14.66 12.35
N ALA A 324 5.68 -13.41 12.45
CA ALA A 324 6.57 -12.99 13.53
C ALA A 324 5.91 -13.04 14.93
N ARG A 325 4.56 -13.03 14.97
CA ARG A 325 3.76 -13.04 16.21
C ARG A 325 3.17 -14.41 16.56
N LYS A 326 3.08 -15.31 15.59
CA LYS A 326 2.64 -16.69 15.86
C LYS A 326 3.69 -17.42 16.68
N PRO A 327 3.28 -18.26 17.67
CA PRO A 327 4.20 -19.15 18.38
C PRO A 327 4.98 -19.97 17.35
N LYS A 328 6.30 -20.01 17.48
CA LYS A 328 7.10 -20.92 16.66
C LYS A 328 6.62 -22.32 16.99
N GLU A 329 6.04 -23.01 16.02
CA GLU A 329 5.77 -24.43 16.18
C GLU A 329 7.11 -25.11 16.53
N THR A 330 7.20 -25.61 17.77
CA THR A 330 8.33 -26.46 18.15
C THR A 330 8.22 -27.68 17.25
N PRO A 331 9.23 -28.00 16.42
CA PRO A 331 9.15 -29.22 15.60
C PRO A 331 8.85 -30.38 16.55
N GLY A 332 7.67 -30.95 16.41
CA GLY A 332 7.19 -32.04 17.21
C GLY A 332 8.30 -33.11 17.23
N LYS A 333 8.71 -33.53 18.41
CA LYS A 333 9.53 -34.72 18.55
C LYS A 333 8.83 -35.78 17.71
N SER A 334 9.43 -36.15 16.58
CA SER A 334 8.94 -37.28 15.78
C SER A 334 8.76 -38.45 16.75
N GLU A 335 7.54 -38.86 16.99
CA GLU A 335 7.25 -40.10 17.66
C GLU A 335 8.03 -41.18 16.91
N LYS A 336 9.01 -41.76 17.60
CA LYS A 336 9.74 -42.94 17.09
C LYS A 336 8.69 -43.99 16.76
N PRO A 337 8.73 -44.58 15.55
CA PRO A 337 7.74 -45.61 15.19
C PRO A 337 7.86 -46.72 16.22
N THR A 338 6.78 -46.91 16.96
CA THR A 338 6.63 -48.07 17.86
C THR A 338 6.78 -49.34 17.04
N LYS A 339 7.76 -50.15 17.40
CA LYS A 339 8.06 -51.47 16.81
C LYS A 339 6.75 -52.25 16.72
N LYS A 340 6.33 -52.60 15.50
CA LYS A 340 5.23 -53.51 15.22
C LYS A 340 5.47 -54.82 15.98
N ALA A 341 4.58 -55.14 16.89
CA ALA A 341 4.49 -56.46 17.50
C ALA A 341 4.11 -57.48 16.43
N ASN A 342 4.81 -58.56 16.40
CA ASN A 342 4.68 -59.70 15.51
C ASN A 342 3.33 -60.42 15.78
N PRO A 343 2.47 -60.68 14.80
CA PRO A 343 1.27 -61.49 15.04
C PRO A 343 1.60 -62.95 14.82
N LYS A 344 1.73 -63.71 15.90
CA LYS A 344 1.54 -65.16 15.86
C LYS A 344 0.32 -65.59 16.69
N THR A 345 -0.52 -66.36 15.99
CA THR A 345 -1.61 -67.20 16.47
C THR A 345 -2.90 -66.55 16.91
N ALA A 346 -3.92 -66.70 16.03
CA ALA A 346 -5.17 -67.46 16.38
C ALA A 346 -5.98 -67.73 15.11
N LYS A 347 -6.17 -69.00 14.87
CA LYS A 347 -7.12 -69.58 13.93
C LYS A 347 -8.55 -69.47 14.46
N ALA A 348 -9.50 -69.40 13.51
CA ALA A 348 -10.87 -69.84 13.55
C ALA A 348 -11.93 -68.90 14.17
N ALA A 349 -12.78 -68.36 13.32
CA ALA A 349 -14.20 -68.71 13.30
C ALA A 349 -14.84 -68.07 12.03
N LYS A 350 -15.51 -68.96 11.34
CA LYS A 350 -16.30 -68.73 10.13
C LYS A 350 -17.64 -68.08 10.46
N ASN A 351 -18.10 -67.32 9.46
CA ASN A 351 -19.49 -67.27 8.97
C ASN A 351 -20.44 -66.14 9.45
N VAL A 352 -21.02 -65.62 8.38
CA VAL A 352 -22.43 -65.20 8.18
C VAL A 352 -22.71 -63.72 8.26
N GLY A 353 -23.16 -63.24 7.09
CA GLY A 353 -23.96 -62.00 6.99
C GLY A 353 -23.71 -61.16 5.72
N LYS A 354 -24.10 -61.69 4.57
CA LYS A 354 -24.38 -60.85 3.39
C LYS A 354 -25.68 -60.13 3.65
N GLU A 355 -25.69 -58.79 3.53
CA GLU A 355 -26.87 -58.14 3.04
C GLU A 355 -26.53 -56.87 2.27
N LYS A 356 -27.13 -56.79 1.10
CA LYS A 356 -27.15 -55.75 0.11
C LYS A 356 -27.90 -54.52 0.66
N VAL A 357 -27.39 -53.33 0.43
CA VAL A 357 -28.28 -52.21 0.14
C VAL A 357 -27.74 -51.45 -1.07
N ALA A 358 -28.64 -51.39 -2.03
CA ALA A 358 -28.46 -50.97 -3.38
C ALA A 358 -28.39 -49.46 -3.55
N ALA A 359 -27.75 -49.12 -4.67
CA ALA A 359 -27.79 -47.83 -5.35
C ALA A 359 -29.21 -47.27 -5.59
N LYS A 360 -29.36 -45.97 -5.33
CA LYS A 360 -30.40 -45.07 -5.87
C LYS A 360 -29.84 -43.65 -5.64
N ALA A 361 -29.76 -42.74 -6.52
CA ALA A 361 -30.27 -42.53 -7.84
C ALA A 361 -29.48 -41.36 -8.46
N ALA A 362 -28.96 -41.58 -9.61
CA ALA A 362 -28.68 -40.51 -10.56
C ALA A 362 -29.91 -40.33 -11.44
N LYS A 363 -30.50 -39.14 -11.43
CA LYS A 363 -31.36 -38.62 -12.52
C LYS A 363 -31.31 -37.11 -12.44
N ALA A 364 -30.43 -36.47 -13.26
CA ALA A 364 -30.80 -35.82 -14.50
C ALA A 364 -31.72 -34.61 -14.35
N VAL A 365 -31.14 -33.43 -14.51
CA VAL A 365 -31.83 -32.30 -15.15
C VAL A 365 -30.94 -31.79 -16.27
N LYS A 366 -31.41 -32.03 -17.50
CA LYS A 366 -30.86 -31.45 -18.73
C LYS A 366 -31.39 -30.02 -18.91
N PRO A 367 -30.62 -29.12 -19.58
CA PRO A 367 -30.97 -27.71 -19.73
C PRO A 367 -31.98 -27.47 -20.83
N ALA A 368 -32.93 -26.59 -20.62
CA ALA A 368 -33.76 -25.98 -21.63
C ALA A 368 -33.02 -24.86 -22.33
N ALA A 369 -32.40 -25.18 -23.46
CA ALA A 369 -31.96 -24.22 -24.46
C ALA A 369 -32.92 -24.34 -25.64
N LYS A 370 -33.86 -23.38 -25.79
CA LYS A 370 -34.54 -22.97 -27.02
C LYS A 370 -35.68 -22.01 -26.69
N ALA A 371 -35.43 -20.72 -26.80
CA ALA A 371 -36.39 -19.70 -27.20
C ALA A 371 -35.84 -18.28 -27.00
N ALA A 372 -34.95 -17.86 -27.91
CA ALA A 372 -34.71 -16.43 -28.15
C ALA A 372 -33.94 -16.22 -29.46
N ALA A 373 -34.49 -16.77 -30.54
CA ALA A 373 -34.05 -16.42 -31.85
C ALA A 373 -35.31 -16.23 -32.75
N LYS A 374 -35.94 -15.06 -32.57
CA LYS A 374 -36.90 -14.46 -33.53
C LYS A 374 -37.44 -13.15 -32.94
N ARG A 375 -36.69 -12.07 -33.15
CA ARG A 375 -37.20 -10.68 -33.14
C ARG A 375 -36.07 -9.68 -33.40
N THR A 376 -35.48 -9.79 -34.63
CA THR A 376 -34.73 -8.68 -35.22
C THR A 376 -34.74 -8.84 -36.73
N ALA A 377 -35.92 -8.59 -37.30
CA ALA A 377 -36.04 -8.28 -38.73
C ALA A 377 -37.38 -7.57 -38.90
N ALA A 378 -37.38 -6.26 -38.74
CA ALA A 378 -38.34 -5.35 -39.32
C ALA A 378 -38.16 -3.95 -38.70
N LYS A 379 -37.37 -3.12 -39.31
CA LYS A 379 -37.55 -1.67 -39.54
C LYS A 379 -36.25 -1.06 -40.07
N LYS A 380 -35.93 -1.37 -41.28
CA LYS A 380 -35.31 -0.43 -42.21
C LYS A 380 -36.44 0.01 -43.14
N THR A 381 -36.69 1.27 -43.19
CA THR A 381 -37.06 2.10 -44.35
C THR A 381 -37.85 3.32 -43.91
N THR A 382 -37.50 4.41 -44.55
CA THR A 382 -38.13 5.74 -44.60
C THR A 382 -37.66 6.72 -43.49
N LYS A 383 -37.00 7.83 -43.78
CA LYS A 383 -37.11 8.76 -44.91
C LYS A 383 -35.90 9.70 -45.00
N LYS A 384 -35.45 9.85 -46.19
CA LYS A 384 -34.62 10.91 -46.74
C LYS A 384 -35.48 12.18 -46.95
N LYS A 385 -34.81 13.35 -46.93
CA LYS A 385 -35.22 14.71 -47.34
C LYS A 385 -35.80 15.60 -46.24
N THR A 386 -35.11 16.67 -45.90
CA THR A 386 -35.31 17.95 -46.53
C THR A 386 -34.14 18.89 -46.18
N THR A 387 -33.57 19.41 -47.23
CA THR A 387 -32.62 20.48 -47.40
C THR A 387 -33.25 21.87 -47.08
N GLU A 388 -32.36 22.78 -46.69
CA GLU A 388 -32.28 24.19 -47.08
C GLU A 388 -32.99 25.26 -46.28
N LYS A 389 -32.15 26.27 -46.01
CA LYS A 389 -32.38 27.75 -46.00
C LYS A 389 -32.75 28.34 -44.63
N THR A 390 -32.03 29.25 -44.15
CA THR A 390 -31.68 30.60 -44.41
C THR A 390 -31.23 31.35 -43.16
N LYS A 391 -30.25 32.00 -43.23
CA LYS A 391 -29.58 33.26 -42.87
C LYS A 391 -28.56 33.18 -41.77
#